data_86e14ca1cad7cc892ff78d8809fd4282
#
_entry.id   86e14ca1cad7cc892ff78d8809fd4282
#
_cell.length_a   1.000
_cell.length_b   1.000
_cell.length_c   1.000
_cell.angle_alpha   90.00
_cell.angle_beta   90.00
_cell.angle_gamma   90.00
#
_symmetry.space_group_name_H-M   'P 1'
#
loop_
_entity.id
_entity.type
_entity.pdbx_description
1 polymer ?
#
loop_
_entity_poly.entity_id
_entity_poly.type
_entity_poly.pdbx_seq_one_letter_code
_entity_poly.pdbx_strand_id
1 'polypeptide(L)'
;MKTLRKLFYVACTTFFLASCEETYNDKLFWPGELSQEYGSYIKPSTLDLTYSGEKLIGKTVNFQTEDSKKGTLTLNDIIPGEKETSFRINLSEQEDNYTFSGETVSGAGATVKYAGSITPKTMKLDLNVAMPQSKWGKSYGLSGFTKGKKMIVGTSGGQYVWKESSSEILTGAFYVHLDDVELTKSGSTLFMRMKLVQNALCYFIPQLLQSVTLQPDGNVIANYTTSPVYIGSIPISNIDPDKDTGTIALFVIKFMLGTLKESDITSVLADRTWAASPINLITWAANNGQIKMNLNLPAIIGLATQDGETPIDPGLISGITEALAKSNPIQLKKLLGTLNAILDNQFLGIIANMDDASFRQVFYLLTEGIVFNIMEEENGHTNLYLAKESTTAFIQLLPGLQPIVEGLLPESMASNATFKNLLGYLMANDENGLPYLWNSANTIDLGLGLLPPK
;
A
#
# COMPACT_ATOMS: atom_id res chain seq x y z
N MET A 1 -20.96 36.09 -71.69
CA MET A 1 -19.93 35.89 -70.64
C MET A 1 -20.43 35.89 -69.15
N LYS A 2 -21.49 36.62 -68.82
CA LYS A 2 -22.00 36.62 -67.42
C LYS A 2 -22.76 35.34 -67.03
N THR A 3 -23.37 34.64 -67.97
CA THR A 3 -24.15 33.42 -67.76
C THR A 3 -23.24 32.17 -67.61
N LEU A 4 -22.11 32.12 -68.32
CA LEU A 4 -21.15 31.02 -68.19
C LEU A 4 -20.40 31.03 -66.88
N ARG A 5 -20.14 32.20 -66.30
CA ARG A 5 -19.53 32.36 -64.98
C ARG A 5 -20.46 31.89 -63.86
N LYS A 6 -21.77 32.08 -63.97
CA LYS A 6 -22.76 31.62 -62.99
C LYS A 6 -22.92 30.09 -63.03
N LEU A 7 -22.84 29.47 -64.23
CA LEU A 7 -22.88 28.01 -64.36
C LEU A 7 -21.62 27.34 -63.75
N PHE A 8 -20.44 27.99 -63.91
CA PHE A 8 -19.20 27.48 -63.35
C PHE A 8 -19.15 27.54 -61.79
N TYR A 9 -19.73 28.61 -61.22
CA TYR A 9 -19.86 28.70 -59.73
C TYR A 9 -20.84 27.69 -59.18
N VAL A 10 -21.96 27.42 -59.84
CA VAL A 10 -22.92 26.40 -59.41
C VAL A 10 -22.37 24.99 -59.57
N ALA A 11 -21.61 24.69 -60.64
CA ALA A 11 -20.95 23.39 -60.80
C ALA A 11 -19.83 23.18 -59.81
N CYS A 12 -19.02 24.19 -59.44
CA CYS A 12 -18.00 24.08 -58.43
C CYS A 12 -18.56 23.91 -56.99
N THR A 13 -19.66 24.60 -56.67
CA THR A 13 -20.30 24.44 -55.35
C THR A 13 -20.99 23.09 -55.19
N THR A 14 -21.57 22.52 -56.26
CA THR A 14 -22.14 21.15 -56.19
C THR A 14 -21.09 20.07 -56.14
N PHE A 15 -19.91 20.26 -56.79
CA PHE A 15 -18.79 19.31 -56.65
C PHE A 15 -18.10 19.34 -55.29
N PHE A 16 -18.06 20.49 -54.60
CA PHE A 16 -17.53 20.59 -53.27
C PHE A 16 -18.50 20.03 -52.19
N LEU A 17 -19.79 20.05 -52.44
CA LEU A 17 -20.80 19.47 -51.50
C LEU A 17 -20.93 17.95 -51.68
N ALA A 18 -20.73 17.43 -52.92
CA ALA A 18 -20.81 15.99 -53.19
C ALA A 18 -19.54 15.22 -52.74
N SER A 19 -18.37 15.87 -52.61
CA SER A 19 -17.15 15.22 -52.17
C SER A 19 -16.97 15.19 -50.66
N CYS A 20 -17.82 15.88 -49.90
CA CYS A 20 -17.80 15.87 -48.42
C CYS A 20 -18.78 14.91 -47.79
N GLU A 21 -19.76 14.38 -48.52
CA GLU A 21 -20.79 13.52 -47.93
C GLU A 21 -20.44 12.02 -47.84
N GLU A 22 -19.53 11.53 -48.70
CA GLU A 22 -19.22 10.11 -48.72
C GLU A 22 -18.16 9.65 -47.72
N THR A 23 -17.46 10.56 -47.04
CA THR A 23 -16.44 10.21 -46.04
C THR A 23 -16.96 10.33 -44.61
N TYR A 24 -18.15 10.82 -44.38
CA TYR A 24 -18.67 11.22 -43.07
C TYR A 24 -19.66 10.23 -42.44
N ASN A 25 -20.18 9.28 -43.18
CA ASN A 25 -21.20 8.37 -42.70
C ASN A 25 -20.72 6.97 -42.29
N ASP A 26 -19.43 6.70 -42.32
CA ASP A 26 -18.90 5.37 -42.03
C ASP A 26 -18.30 5.17 -40.63
N LYS A 27 -18.45 6.14 -39.74
CA LYS A 27 -17.90 6.02 -38.38
C LYS A 27 -18.99 6.19 -37.36
N LEU A 28 -19.10 5.22 -36.44
CA LEU A 28 -20.05 5.27 -35.35
C LEU A 28 -19.80 6.47 -34.42
N PHE A 29 -18.51 6.76 -34.12
CA PHE A 29 -18.08 7.94 -33.39
C PHE A 29 -16.84 8.57 -34.01
N TRP A 30 -16.71 9.91 -33.85
CA TRP A 30 -15.51 10.63 -34.31
C TRP A 30 -14.29 10.27 -33.46
N PRO A 31 -13.08 10.21 -34.05
CA PRO A 31 -11.85 9.96 -33.31
C PRO A 31 -11.68 10.89 -32.09
N GLY A 32 -12.01 12.18 -32.23
CA GLY A 32 -11.90 13.15 -31.15
C GLY A 32 -12.90 12.93 -30.01
N GLU A 33 -14.01 12.28 -30.25
CA GLU A 33 -14.99 11.95 -29.20
C GLU A 33 -14.54 10.75 -28.36
N LEU A 34 -13.78 9.83 -28.96
CA LEU A 34 -13.22 8.65 -28.29
C LEU A 34 -11.90 8.95 -27.59
N SER A 35 -11.13 9.93 -28.10
CA SER A 35 -9.76 10.23 -27.65
C SER A 35 -9.81 11.07 -26.36
N GLN A 36 -9.82 10.39 -25.21
CA GLN A 36 -9.88 11.01 -23.89
C GLN A 36 -9.35 10.10 -22.78
N GLU A 37 -9.29 10.63 -21.55
CA GLU A 37 -9.06 9.88 -20.33
C GLU A 37 -10.36 9.30 -19.78
N TYR A 38 -10.34 8.02 -19.45
CA TYR A 38 -11.41 7.31 -18.74
C TYR A 38 -10.94 6.96 -17.33
N GLY A 39 -11.78 7.22 -16.32
CA GLY A 39 -11.43 7.02 -14.91
C GLY A 39 -12.32 6.01 -14.21
N SER A 40 -11.71 5.06 -13.46
CA SER A 40 -12.41 4.08 -12.66
C SER A 40 -12.52 4.56 -11.21
N TYR A 41 -13.32 5.57 -10.99
CA TYR A 41 -13.61 6.11 -9.66
C TYR A 41 -14.81 5.39 -9.03
N ILE A 42 -15.04 5.63 -7.73
CA ILE A 42 -16.20 5.02 -7.05
C ILE A 42 -17.50 5.50 -7.69
N LYS A 43 -17.70 6.81 -7.83
CA LYS A 43 -18.82 7.46 -8.56
C LYS A 43 -18.51 8.94 -8.83
N PRO A 44 -18.81 9.50 -10.00
CA PRO A 44 -19.15 8.77 -11.23
C PRO A 44 -17.92 8.07 -11.83
N SER A 45 -18.12 6.98 -12.57
CA SER A 45 -17.05 6.27 -13.27
C SER A 45 -17.31 6.30 -14.77
N THR A 46 -16.28 6.65 -15.54
CA THR A 46 -16.29 6.53 -17.01
C THR A 46 -15.53 5.30 -17.48
N LEU A 47 -14.83 4.60 -16.57
CA LEU A 47 -14.08 3.38 -16.83
C LEU A 47 -14.61 2.25 -15.93
N ASP A 48 -15.15 1.20 -16.52
CA ASP A 48 -15.42 -0.08 -15.85
C ASP A 48 -14.23 -1.00 -16.10
N LEU A 49 -13.33 -1.09 -15.11
CA LEU A 49 -12.07 -1.81 -15.21
C LEU A 49 -12.08 -3.03 -14.31
N THR A 50 -11.74 -4.19 -14.87
CA THR A 50 -11.43 -5.40 -14.11
C THR A 50 -9.96 -5.81 -14.29
N TYR A 51 -9.38 -6.36 -13.25
CA TYR A 51 -8.04 -6.92 -13.25
C TYR A 51 -8.09 -8.29 -12.56
N SER A 52 -7.66 -9.32 -13.26
CA SER A 52 -7.75 -10.72 -12.79
C SER A 52 -9.18 -11.13 -12.40
N GLY A 53 -10.18 -10.62 -13.14
CA GLY A 53 -11.59 -10.94 -12.94
C GLY A 53 -12.33 -10.11 -11.89
N GLU A 54 -11.65 -9.29 -11.10
CA GLU A 54 -12.24 -8.46 -10.05
C GLU A 54 -12.10 -6.98 -10.38
N LYS A 55 -13.04 -6.18 -9.87
CA LYS A 55 -13.08 -4.75 -10.11
C LYS A 55 -11.82 -4.04 -9.60
N LEU A 56 -11.24 -3.18 -10.45
CA LEU A 56 -10.11 -2.32 -10.12
C LEU A 56 -10.54 -0.86 -10.18
N ILE A 57 -10.60 -0.20 -9.03
CA ILE A 57 -11.01 1.21 -8.91
C ILE A 57 -9.81 2.13 -8.70
N GLY A 58 -10.01 3.43 -8.92
CA GLY A 58 -9.02 4.47 -8.67
C GLY A 58 -7.92 4.53 -9.71
N LYS A 59 -8.16 3.98 -10.91
CA LYS A 59 -7.20 3.98 -12.02
C LYS A 59 -7.73 4.74 -13.21
N THR A 60 -6.84 5.18 -14.09
CA THR A 60 -7.18 5.87 -15.33
C THR A 60 -6.57 5.18 -16.54
N VAL A 61 -7.23 5.33 -17.67
CA VAL A 61 -6.81 4.84 -18.97
C VAL A 61 -6.97 5.96 -20.00
N ASN A 62 -5.89 6.32 -20.65
CA ASN A 62 -5.96 7.22 -21.79
C ASN A 62 -6.15 6.41 -23.07
N PHE A 63 -7.07 6.83 -23.89
CA PHE A 63 -7.28 6.27 -25.20
C PHE A 63 -7.13 7.36 -26.28
N GLN A 64 -6.43 7.05 -27.35
CA GLN A 64 -6.23 7.94 -28.50
C GLN A 64 -6.41 7.18 -29.80
N THR A 65 -7.13 7.77 -30.75
CA THR A 65 -7.32 7.24 -32.11
C THR A 65 -7.38 8.37 -33.12
N GLU A 66 -6.90 8.10 -34.33
CA GLU A 66 -6.96 9.05 -35.47
C GLU A 66 -8.02 8.63 -36.49
N ASP A 67 -8.36 7.34 -36.55
CA ASP A 67 -9.18 6.77 -37.62
C ASP A 67 -10.39 5.93 -37.13
N SER A 68 -10.56 5.80 -35.83
CA SER A 68 -11.56 4.92 -35.17
C SER A 68 -11.46 3.43 -35.59
N LYS A 69 -10.34 3.02 -36.21
CA LYS A 69 -10.03 1.62 -36.58
C LYS A 69 -8.87 1.08 -35.76
N LYS A 70 -7.94 1.97 -35.41
CA LYS A 70 -6.80 1.67 -34.54
C LYS A 70 -6.68 2.74 -33.49
N GLY A 71 -6.24 2.34 -32.30
CA GLY A 71 -5.99 3.27 -31.22
C GLY A 71 -4.78 2.89 -30.40
N THR A 72 -4.36 3.80 -29.56
CA THR A 72 -3.37 3.58 -28.51
C THR A 72 -4.08 3.60 -27.17
N LEU A 73 -3.95 2.53 -26.40
CA LEU A 73 -4.40 2.41 -25.04
C LEU A 73 -3.21 2.64 -24.12
N THR A 74 -3.35 3.57 -23.19
CA THR A 74 -2.33 3.88 -22.17
C THR A 74 -2.91 3.64 -20.80
N LEU A 75 -2.40 2.63 -20.11
CA LEU A 75 -2.76 2.21 -18.78
C LEU A 75 -1.92 2.98 -17.76
N ASN A 76 -2.54 3.76 -16.86
CA ASN A 76 -1.82 4.57 -15.87
C ASN A 76 -1.79 3.84 -14.52
N ASP A 77 -0.59 3.43 -14.08
CA ASP A 77 -0.32 2.73 -12.81
C ASP A 77 -1.24 1.50 -12.60
N ILE A 78 -1.48 0.72 -13.66
CA ILE A 78 -2.31 -0.48 -13.64
C ILE A 78 -1.45 -1.74 -13.62
N ILE A 79 -0.43 -1.81 -14.48
CA ILE A 79 0.48 -2.97 -14.52
C ILE A 79 1.49 -2.86 -13.37
N PRO A 80 1.59 -3.86 -12.49
CA PRO A 80 2.51 -3.80 -11.36
C PRO A 80 3.94 -3.46 -11.76
N GLY A 81 4.53 -2.47 -11.09
CA GLY A 81 5.88 -2.00 -11.37
C GLY A 81 6.01 -0.98 -12.51
N GLU A 82 4.96 -0.68 -13.26
CA GLU A 82 4.95 0.30 -14.35
C GLU A 82 4.05 1.49 -14.02
N LYS A 83 4.57 2.72 -14.18
CA LYS A 83 3.75 3.93 -14.05
C LYS A 83 2.81 4.12 -15.24
N GLU A 84 3.24 3.69 -16.41
CA GLU A 84 2.51 3.80 -17.66
C GLU A 84 2.83 2.61 -18.56
N THR A 85 1.80 2.02 -19.16
CA THR A 85 1.94 0.94 -20.14
C THR A 85 1.10 1.28 -21.35
N SER A 86 1.77 1.57 -22.49
CA SER A 86 1.10 1.96 -23.73
C SER A 86 1.23 0.89 -24.81
N PHE A 87 0.13 0.59 -25.49
CA PHE A 87 0.12 -0.34 -26.62
C PHE A 87 -0.98 -0.03 -27.62
N ARG A 88 -0.79 -0.50 -28.86
CA ARG A 88 -1.76 -0.33 -29.95
C ARG A 88 -2.84 -1.41 -29.92
N ILE A 89 -4.06 -1.01 -30.21
CA ILE A 89 -5.21 -1.90 -30.34
C ILE A 89 -5.91 -1.68 -31.68
N ASN A 90 -6.61 -2.72 -32.15
CA ASN A 90 -7.53 -2.61 -33.28
C ASN A 90 -8.96 -2.52 -32.75
N LEU A 91 -9.75 -1.64 -33.33
CA LEU A 91 -11.16 -1.46 -33.01
C LEU A 91 -12.04 -2.21 -34.02
N SER A 92 -13.05 -2.88 -33.51
CA SER A 92 -14.11 -3.52 -34.29
C SER A 92 -15.43 -2.82 -33.99
N GLU A 93 -16.07 -2.26 -35.02
CA GLU A 93 -17.34 -1.58 -34.89
C GLU A 93 -18.47 -2.56 -34.59
N GLN A 94 -19.33 -2.18 -33.68
CA GLN A 94 -20.60 -2.82 -33.30
C GLN A 94 -21.74 -1.81 -33.48
N GLU A 95 -22.98 -2.20 -33.18
CA GLU A 95 -24.14 -1.33 -33.39
C GLU A 95 -24.04 0.02 -32.64
N ASP A 96 -23.52 0.03 -31.42
CA ASP A 96 -23.51 1.20 -30.51
C ASP A 96 -22.18 1.46 -29.82
N ASN A 97 -21.12 0.69 -30.14
CA ASN A 97 -19.80 0.83 -29.55
C ASN A 97 -18.69 0.25 -30.45
N TYR A 98 -17.44 0.51 -30.11
CA TYR A 98 -16.30 -0.22 -30.63
C TYR A 98 -15.84 -1.25 -29.61
N THR A 99 -15.51 -2.46 -30.08
CA THR A 99 -14.90 -3.51 -29.26
C THR A 99 -13.45 -3.72 -29.63
N PHE A 100 -12.67 -4.22 -28.68
CA PHE A 100 -11.26 -4.56 -28.90
C PHE A 100 -10.83 -5.71 -28.00
N SER A 101 -9.89 -6.51 -28.47
CA SER A 101 -9.26 -7.57 -27.66
C SER A 101 -7.88 -7.91 -28.24
N GLY A 102 -7.04 -8.48 -27.38
CA GLY A 102 -5.72 -8.92 -27.81
C GLY A 102 -4.81 -9.30 -26.65
N GLU A 103 -3.56 -9.43 -26.98
CA GLU A 103 -2.48 -9.71 -26.05
C GLU A 103 -1.26 -8.86 -26.42
N THR A 104 -0.54 -8.37 -25.41
CA THR A 104 0.69 -7.61 -25.56
C THR A 104 1.66 -7.96 -24.46
N VAL A 105 2.91 -7.52 -24.60
CA VAL A 105 3.93 -7.60 -23.56
C VAL A 105 4.28 -6.19 -23.12
N SER A 106 4.23 -5.94 -21.83
CA SER A 106 4.56 -4.65 -21.23
C SER A 106 6.06 -4.36 -21.23
N GLY A 107 6.45 -3.13 -20.89
CA GLY A 107 7.85 -2.73 -20.79
C GLY A 107 8.67 -3.52 -19.77
N ALA A 108 8.04 -3.94 -18.68
CA ALA A 108 8.64 -4.81 -17.66
C ALA A 108 8.55 -6.31 -17.97
N GLY A 109 8.01 -6.68 -19.14
CA GLY A 109 7.91 -8.07 -19.60
C GLY A 109 6.68 -8.82 -19.12
N ALA A 110 5.68 -8.16 -18.55
CA ALA A 110 4.42 -8.79 -18.20
C ALA A 110 3.57 -9.06 -19.45
N THR A 111 2.97 -10.25 -19.54
CA THR A 111 2.00 -10.57 -20.59
C THR A 111 0.64 -10.02 -20.17
N VAL A 112 0.06 -9.15 -20.99
CA VAL A 112 -1.21 -8.48 -20.76
C VAL A 112 -2.23 -8.92 -21.79
N LYS A 113 -3.22 -9.70 -21.37
CA LYS A 113 -4.40 -10.02 -22.18
C LYS A 113 -5.48 -8.99 -21.84
N TYR A 114 -6.07 -8.44 -22.88
CA TYR A 114 -7.07 -7.40 -22.73
C TYR A 114 -8.28 -7.64 -23.63
N ALA A 115 -9.45 -7.25 -23.13
CA ALA A 115 -10.69 -7.19 -23.89
C ALA A 115 -11.54 -6.02 -23.39
N GLY A 116 -12.28 -5.38 -24.27
CA GLY A 116 -13.12 -4.27 -23.85
C GLY A 116 -14.01 -3.69 -24.94
N SER A 117 -14.72 -2.64 -24.52
CA SER A 117 -15.53 -1.82 -25.43
C SER A 117 -15.41 -0.34 -25.06
N ILE A 118 -15.61 0.52 -26.05
CA ILE A 118 -15.46 1.96 -25.88
C ILE A 118 -16.57 2.73 -26.60
N THR A 119 -17.06 3.75 -25.90
CA THR A 119 -17.96 4.80 -26.40
C THR A 119 -17.41 6.17 -26.01
N PRO A 120 -17.93 7.29 -26.50
CA PRO A 120 -17.54 8.63 -26.03
C PRO A 120 -17.76 8.87 -24.52
N LYS A 121 -18.62 8.09 -23.87
CA LYS A 121 -18.98 8.30 -22.45
C LYS A 121 -18.31 7.31 -21.52
N THR A 122 -18.06 6.08 -21.97
CA THR A 122 -17.61 4.98 -21.13
C THR A 122 -16.68 4.05 -21.85
N MET A 123 -15.77 3.49 -21.09
CA MET A 123 -14.92 2.37 -21.51
C MET A 123 -15.12 1.20 -20.53
N LYS A 124 -15.32 0.00 -21.09
CA LYS A 124 -15.18 -1.24 -20.35
C LYS A 124 -13.85 -1.88 -20.72
N LEU A 125 -13.06 -2.32 -19.73
CA LEU A 125 -11.75 -2.93 -19.97
C LEU A 125 -11.53 -4.07 -18.99
N ASP A 126 -11.32 -5.26 -19.51
CA ASP A 126 -10.98 -6.46 -18.75
C ASP A 126 -9.51 -6.81 -19.01
N LEU A 127 -8.71 -6.92 -17.93
CA LEU A 127 -7.29 -7.24 -17.98
C LEU A 127 -6.98 -8.53 -17.24
N ASN A 128 -6.22 -9.42 -17.91
CA ASN A 128 -5.58 -10.58 -17.29
C ASN A 128 -4.08 -10.46 -17.51
N VAL A 129 -3.35 -10.37 -16.41
CA VAL A 129 -1.91 -10.09 -16.43
C VAL A 129 -1.15 -11.29 -15.89
N ALA A 130 -0.06 -11.65 -16.56
CA ALA A 130 0.92 -12.58 -16.04
C ALA A 130 2.27 -11.87 -15.95
N MET A 131 2.74 -11.65 -14.72
CA MET A 131 4.03 -11.02 -14.43
C MET A 131 5.18 -11.95 -14.89
N PRO A 132 6.36 -11.40 -15.20
CA PRO A 132 7.54 -12.22 -15.44
C PRO A 132 7.79 -13.17 -14.27
N GLN A 133 8.23 -14.39 -14.58
CA GLN A 133 8.53 -15.38 -13.55
C GLN A 133 9.57 -14.83 -12.57
N SER A 134 9.28 -14.93 -11.30
CA SER A 134 10.16 -14.52 -10.22
C SER A 134 10.24 -15.63 -9.16
N LYS A 135 11.44 -15.85 -8.63
CA LYS A 135 11.64 -16.79 -7.51
C LYS A 135 10.86 -16.38 -6.24
N TRP A 136 10.42 -15.12 -6.20
CA TRP A 136 9.67 -14.55 -5.07
C TRP A 136 8.16 -14.77 -5.16
N GLY A 137 7.61 -15.10 -6.32
CA GLY A 137 6.19 -15.34 -6.55
C GLY A 137 5.70 -16.63 -5.88
N LYS A 138 5.45 -16.58 -4.58
CA LYS A 138 5.12 -17.74 -3.73
C LYS A 138 4.27 -17.32 -2.53
N SER A 139 3.77 -18.30 -1.81
CA SER A 139 3.11 -18.12 -0.52
C SER A 139 4.09 -18.29 0.63
N TYR A 140 4.14 -17.34 1.52
CA TYR A 140 5.01 -17.30 2.69
C TYR A 140 4.17 -17.28 3.96
N GLY A 141 4.43 -18.22 4.88
CA GLY A 141 3.95 -18.10 6.25
C GLY A 141 4.80 -17.08 7.02
N LEU A 142 4.28 -16.55 8.11
CA LEU A 142 5.09 -15.75 9.02
C LEU A 142 5.99 -16.64 9.85
N SER A 143 7.21 -16.16 10.08
CA SER A 143 8.11 -16.81 11.00
C SER A 143 7.49 -16.82 12.41
N GLY A 144 7.30 -17.99 12.95
CA GLY A 144 7.02 -18.15 14.36
C GLY A 144 8.23 -17.76 15.21
N PHE A 145 8.11 -17.87 16.52
CA PHE A 145 9.27 -17.74 17.38
C PHE A 145 10.22 -18.92 17.12
N THR A 146 11.38 -18.58 16.61
CA THR A 146 12.49 -19.54 16.50
C THR A 146 13.57 -19.19 17.51
N LYS A 147 14.22 -20.22 18.06
CA LYS A 147 15.39 -20.04 18.91
C LYS A 147 16.62 -20.11 18.03
N GLY A 148 17.52 -19.17 18.21
CA GLY A 148 18.79 -19.16 17.51
C GLY A 148 19.76 -18.16 18.13
N LYS A 149 21.04 -18.38 17.91
CA LYS A 149 22.05 -17.39 18.26
C LYS A 149 21.92 -16.21 17.32
N LYS A 150 21.94 -15.01 17.87
CA LYS A 150 21.89 -13.78 17.10
C LYS A 150 22.97 -12.81 17.54
N MET A 151 23.29 -11.89 16.65
CA MET A 151 24.10 -10.75 17.02
C MET A 151 23.31 -9.87 18.01
N ILE A 152 23.88 -9.65 19.15
CA ILE A 152 23.32 -8.82 20.23
C ILE A 152 24.35 -7.79 20.66
N VAL A 153 23.87 -6.67 21.18
CA VAL A 153 24.75 -5.71 21.81
C VAL A 153 25.15 -6.25 23.19
N GLY A 154 26.42 -6.37 23.39
CA GLY A 154 27.03 -6.76 24.66
C GLY A 154 28.02 -5.72 25.13
N THR A 155 28.66 -5.95 26.28
CA THR A 155 29.72 -5.10 26.80
C THR A 155 31.07 -5.79 26.66
N SER A 156 32.06 -5.01 26.21
CA SER A 156 33.47 -5.41 26.20
C SER A 156 34.33 -4.19 26.57
N GLY A 157 35.11 -4.29 27.62
CA GLY A 157 35.94 -3.18 28.09
C GLY A 157 35.16 -1.91 28.48
N GLY A 158 33.92 -2.06 28.94
CA GLY A 158 33.03 -0.92 29.28
C GLY A 158 32.33 -0.26 28.09
N GLN A 159 32.55 -0.76 26.89
CA GLN A 159 31.87 -0.28 25.66
C GLN A 159 30.84 -1.32 25.18
N TYR A 160 29.80 -0.83 24.51
CA TYR A 160 28.84 -1.68 23.82
C TYR A 160 29.41 -2.15 22.49
N VAL A 161 29.35 -3.46 22.25
CA VAL A 161 29.83 -4.07 21.01
C VAL A 161 28.85 -5.13 20.54
N TRP A 162 28.76 -5.32 19.23
CA TRP A 162 28.03 -6.43 18.65
C TRP A 162 28.76 -7.73 18.91
N LYS A 163 28.04 -8.71 19.46
CA LYS A 163 28.56 -10.06 19.67
C LYS A 163 27.47 -11.11 19.52
N GLU A 164 27.87 -12.33 19.20
CA GLU A 164 26.94 -13.45 19.21
C GLU A 164 26.39 -13.66 20.63
N SER A 165 25.09 -13.91 20.74
CA SER A 165 24.47 -14.22 22.03
C SER A 165 25.04 -15.51 22.60
N SER A 166 25.28 -15.53 23.92
CA SER A 166 25.73 -16.72 24.63
C SER A 166 24.66 -17.81 24.74
N SER A 167 23.39 -17.42 24.57
CA SER A 167 22.23 -18.30 24.55
C SER A 167 21.39 -18.03 23.32
N GLU A 168 20.59 -19.02 22.93
CA GLU A 168 19.58 -18.82 21.90
C GLU A 168 18.59 -17.75 22.32
N ILE A 169 18.26 -16.84 21.41
CA ILE A 169 17.23 -15.83 21.59
C ILE A 169 16.04 -16.10 20.68
N LEU A 170 14.87 -15.67 21.09
CA LEU A 170 13.67 -15.80 20.28
C LEU A 170 13.68 -14.75 19.18
N THR A 171 13.41 -15.20 17.98
CA THR A 171 13.13 -14.34 16.81
C THR A 171 11.81 -14.76 16.20
N GLY A 172 11.17 -13.86 15.51
CA GLY A 172 9.81 -14.09 15.03
C GLY A 172 9.49 -13.33 13.75
N ALA A 173 8.22 -13.08 13.57
CA ALA A 173 7.66 -12.49 12.37
C ALA A 173 8.15 -11.07 12.05
N PHE A 174 8.75 -10.37 13.00
CA PHE A 174 9.28 -9.04 12.78
C PHE A 174 10.80 -9.04 12.77
N TYR A 175 11.36 -8.64 11.62
CA TYR A 175 12.80 -8.53 11.40
C TYR A 175 13.31 -7.17 11.82
N VAL A 176 14.38 -7.13 12.60
CA VAL A 176 15.12 -5.91 12.95
C VAL A 176 16.60 -6.19 12.78
N HIS A 177 17.29 -5.35 12.04
CA HIS A 177 18.74 -5.29 11.99
C HIS A 177 19.21 -3.89 12.36
N LEU A 178 20.16 -3.81 13.28
CA LEU A 178 20.86 -2.62 13.69
C LEU A 178 22.35 -2.87 13.54
N ASP A 179 23.00 -2.14 12.66
CA ASP A 179 24.45 -2.15 12.52
C ASP A 179 24.98 -0.76 12.80
N ASP A 180 25.41 -0.51 14.04
CA ASP A 180 25.76 0.83 14.40
C ASP A 180 26.80 0.98 15.51
N VAL A 181 27.89 1.64 15.15
CA VAL A 181 28.92 2.09 16.08
C VAL A 181 28.41 3.27 16.94
N GLU A 182 27.49 4.08 16.46
CA GLU A 182 26.88 5.19 17.19
C GLU A 182 25.96 4.73 18.32
N LEU A 183 25.48 3.48 18.28
CA LEU A 183 24.84 2.81 19.40
C LEU A 183 25.71 2.80 20.66
N THR A 184 27.03 2.92 20.54
CA THR A 184 27.91 2.99 21.70
C THR A 184 27.78 4.28 22.50
N LYS A 185 27.28 5.37 21.90
CA LYS A 185 27.11 6.67 22.57
C LYS A 185 25.74 6.81 23.25
N SER A 186 24.69 6.30 22.61
CA SER A 186 23.32 6.26 23.15
C SER A 186 22.78 4.83 23.21
N GLY A 187 23.63 3.84 23.04
CA GLY A 187 23.36 2.50 22.59
C GLY A 187 22.43 1.67 23.45
N SER A 188 22.49 1.80 24.78
CA SER A 188 21.57 1.06 25.62
C SER A 188 20.12 1.51 25.42
N THR A 189 19.90 2.78 25.14
CA THR A 189 18.56 3.37 25.04
C THR A 189 17.90 2.99 23.70
N LEU A 190 18.55 3.22 22.57
CA LEU A 190 18.00 2.84 21.26
C LEU A 190 17.84 1.32 21.14
N PHE A 191 18.86 0.56 21.56
CA PHE A 191 18.79 -0.90 21.54
C PHE A 191 17.62 -1.43 22.37
N MET A 192 17.44 -0.96 23.61
CA MET A 192 16.34 -1.41 24.47
C MET A 192 14.97 -1.04 23.89
N ARG A 193 14.84 0.09 23.21
CA ARG A 193 13.61 0.50 22.56
C ARG A 193 13.31 -0.33 21.32
N MET A 194 14.30 -0.55 20.49
CA MET A 194 14.15 -1.42 19.32
C MET A 194 13.84 -2.86 19.73
N LYS A 195 14.43 -3.34 20.83
CA LYS A 195 14.11 -4.66 21.37
C LYS A 195 12.66 -4.75 21.88
N LEU A 196 12.18 -3.70 22.56
CA LEU A 196 10.78 -3.60 22.97
C LEU A 196 9.85 -3.68 21.74
N VAL A 197 10.10 -2.84 20.73
CA VAL A 197 9.32 -2.80 19.47
C VAL A 197 9.38 -4.15 18.77
N GLN A 198 10.57 -4.73 18.62
CA GLN A 198 10.75 -6.04 18.00
C GLN A 198 9.94 -7.13 18.70
N ASN A 199 10.06 -7.25 20.01
CA ASN A 199 9.36 -8.30 20.76
C ASN A 199 7.84 -8.08 20.76
N ALA A 200 7.37 -6.85 20.87
CA ALA A 200 5.95 -6.54 20.78
C ALA A 200 5.41 -6.88 19.38
N LEU A 201 6.08 -6.48 18.32
CA LEU A 201 5.65 -6.78 16.94
C LEU A 201 5.78 -8.28 16.62
N CYS A 202 6.80 -8.98 17.11
CA CYS A 202 6.88 -10.42 17.02
C CYS A 202 5.73 -11.15 17.75
N TYR A 203 5.15 -10.52 18.75
CA TYR A 203 4.00 -11.06 19.48
C TYR A 203 2.67 -10.73 18.77
N PHE A 204 2.51 -9.51 18.25
CA PHE A 204 1.24 -9.06 17.67
C PHE A 204 1.08 -9.41 16.18
N ILE A 205 2.13 -9.30 15.35
CA ILE A 205 2.02 -9.57 13.91
C ILE A 205 1.49 -10.96 13.60
N PRO A 206 1.96 -12.07 14.26
CA PRO A 206 1.39 -13.39 14.01
C PRO A 206 -0.08 -13.53 14.40
N GLN A 207 -0.57 -12.67 15.29
CA GLN A 207 -2.00 -12.63 15.62
C GLN A 207 -2.84 -11.91 14.56
N LEU A 208 -2.24 -11.03 13.77
CA LEU A 208 -2.92 -10.24 12.74
C LEU A 208 -2.82 -10.87 11.36
N LEU A 209 -1.70 -11.52 11.06
CA LEU A 209 -1.34 -12.01 9.74
C LEU A 209 -0.82 -13.44 9.83
N GLN A 210 -1.37 -14.34 9.02
CA GLN A 210 -0.95 -15.75 8.93
C GLN A 210 0.05 -15.99 7.81
N SER A 211 -0.22 -15.41 6.65
CA SER A 211 0.60 -15.60 5.46
C SER A 211 0.45 -14.45 4.48
N VAL A 212 1.44 -14.32 3.61
CA VAL A 212 1.45 -13.41 2.47
C VAL A 212 1.75 -14.21 1.21
N THR A 213 0.93 -14.06 0.18
CA THR A 213 1.13 -14.68 -1.13
C THR A 213 1.39 -13.63 -2.18
N LEU A 214 2.55 -13.72 -2.83
CA LEU A 214 2.90 -12.93 -4.00
C LEU A 214 2.43 -13.69 -5.24
N GLN A 215 1.31 -13.27 -5.82
CA GLN A 215 0.67 -13.99 -6.92
C GLN A 215 1.35 -13.74 -8.28
N PRO A 216 1.24 -14.68 -9.23
CA PRO A 216 1.82 -14.53 -10.57
C PRO A 216 1.23 -13.39 -11.41
N ASP A 217 0.03 -12.94 -11.07
CA ASP A 217 -0.60 -11.78 -11.71
C ASP A 217 -0.19 -10.44 -11.11
N GLY A 218 0.71 -10.45 -10.13
CA GLY A 218 1.16 -9.26 -9.43
C GLY A 218 0.29 -8.84 -8.25
N ASN A 219 -0.76 -9.58 -7.90
CA ASN A 219 -1.52 -9.33 -6.69
C ASN A 219 -0.78 -9.84 -5.44
N VAL A 220 -0.99 -9.18 -4.32
CA VAL A 220 -0.58 -9.63 -2.99
C VAL A 220 -1.82 -10.05 -2.22
N ILE A 221 -1.85 -11.29 -1.75
CA ILE A 221 -2.91 -11.79 -0.89
C ILE A 221 -2.36 -11.99 0.51
N ALA A 222 -3.01 -11.39 1.50
CA ALA A 222 -2.73 -11.58 2.90
C ALA A 222 -3.85 -12.43 3.55
N ASN A 223 -3.48 -13.48 4.28
CA ASN A 223 -4.41 -14.14 5.19
C ASN A 223 -4.34 -13.42 6.54
N TYR A 224 -5.37 -12.66 6.85
CA TYR A 224 -5.46 -11.86 8.06
C TYR A 224 -6.50 -12.39 9.05
N THR A 225 -6.37 -12.00 10.30
CA THR A 225 -7.25 -12.50 11.36
C THR A 225 -8.65 -11.90 11.29
N THR A 226 -9.64 -12.73 11.58
CA THR A 226 -11.01 -12.31 11.93
C THR A 226 -11.31 -12.52 13.41
N SER A 227 -10.31 -12.97 14.17
CA SER A 227 -10.40 -13.17 15.63
C SER A 227 -9.87 -11.95 16.39
N PRO A 228 -10.29 -11.71 17.65
CA PRO A 228 -9.73 -10.68 18.50
C PRO A 228 -8.20 -10.83 18.67
N VAL A 229 -7.51 -9.71 18.86
CA VAL A 229 -6.09 -9.68 19.23
C VAL A 229 -5.97 -9.70 20.75
N TYR A 230 -5.02 -10.46 21.27
CA TYR A 230 -4.87 -10.69 22.69
C TYR A 230 -3.54 -10.16 23.24
N ILE A 231 -3.56 -9.77 24.50
CA ILE A 231 -2.38 -9.65 25.36
C ILE A 231 -2.52 -10.65 26.52
N GLY A 232 -1.71 -11.70 26.51
CA GLY A 232 -1.96 -12.86 27.38
C GLY A 232 -3.29 -13.55 27.04
N SER A 233 -4.18 -13.64 28.01
CA SER A 233 -5.52 -14.20 27.83
C SER A 233 -6.61 -13.14 27.61
N ILE A 234 -6.25 -11.85 27.53
CA ILE A 234 -7.19 -10.74 27.49
C ILE A 234 -7.29 -10.20 26.08
N PRO A 235 -8.49 -10.19 25.44
CA PRO A 235 -8.70 -9.48 24.19
C PRO A 235 -8.42 -7.99 24.37
N ILE A 236 -7.68 -7.38 23.45
CA ILE A 236 -7.32 -5.94 23.54
C ILE A 236 -8.59 -5.07 23.62
N SER A 237 -9.66 -5.45 22.90
CA SER A 237 -10.95 -4.75 22.95
C SER A 237 -11.65 -4.78 24.33
N ASN A 238 -11.27 -5.71 25.20
CA ASN A 238 -11.95 -5.96 26.48
C ASN A 238 -11.05 -5.70 27.68
N ILE A 239 -9.95 -4.99 27.50
CA ILE A 239 -9.04 -4.64 28.59
C ILE A 239 -9.77 -3.79 29.60
N ASP A 240 -9.82 -4.29 30.87
CA ASP A 240 -10.26 -3.54 32.01
C ASP A 240 -9.02 -2.99 32.73
N PRO A 241 -8.81 -1.68 32.66
CA PRO A 241 -7.58 -1.06 33.19
C PRO A 241 -7.38 -1.27 34.69
N ASP A 242 -8.46 -1.37 35.44
CA ASP A 242 -8.38 -1.54 36.89
C ASP A 242 -8.03 -2.98 37.33
N LYS A 243 -8.39 -3.96 36.49
CA LYS A 243 -8.17 -5.38 36.77
C LYS A 243 -6.96 -5.95 36.07
N ASP A 244 -6.68 -5.48 34.83
CA ASP A 244 -5.73 -6.12 33.91
C ASP A 244 -4.35 -5.47 33.90
N THR A 245 -4.15 -4.37 34.64
CA THR A 245 -2.86 -3.63 34.74
C THR A 245 -1.68 -4.56 35.01
N GLY A 246 -1.85 -5.55 35.86
CA GLY A 246 -0.79 -6.52 36.23
C GLY A 246 -0.36 -7.38 35.01
N THR A 247 -1.31 -7.86 34.24
CA THR A 247 -1.04 -8.66 33.03
C THR A 247 -0.35 -7.82 31.97
N ILE A 248 -0.84 -6.60 31.74
CA ILE A 248 -0.25 -5.68 30.76
C ILE A 248 1.19 -5.32 31.14
N ALA A 249 1.42 -4.93 32.39
CA ALA A 249 2.75 -4.62 32.91
C ALA A 249 3.72 -5.81 32.74
N LEU A 250 3.25 -7.03 33.02
CA LEU A 250 4.04 -8.24 32.82
C LEU A 250 4.47 -8.40 31.37
N PHE A 251 3.56 -8.19 30.40
CA PHE A 251 3.89 -8.33 28.97
C PHE A 251 4.81 -7.20 28.48
N VAL A 252 4.61 -5.97 28.93
CA VAL A 252 5.54 -4.85 28.66
C VAL A 252 6.94 -5.20 29.16
N ILE A 253 7.07 -5.74 30.37
CA ILE A 253 8.36 -6.19 30.92
C ILE A 253 8.94 -7.34 30.08
N LYS A 254 8.13 -8.32 29.66
CA LYS A 254 8.58 -9.42 28.78
C LYS A 254 9.09 -8.88 27.44
N PHE A 255 8.42 -7.88 26.86
CA PHE A 255 8.86 -7.23 25.62
C PHE A 255 10.19 -6.48 25.83
N MET A 256 10.31 -5.70 26.89
CA MET A 256 11.54 -4.96 27.20
C MET A 256 12.73 -5.87 27.44
N LEU A 257 12.53 -6.94 28.20
CA LEU A 257 13.61 -7.87 28.57
C LEU A 257 13.85 -8.96 27.51
N GLY A 258 12.92 -9.15 26.54
CA GLY A 258 13.00 -10.26 25.58
C GLY A 258 12.82 -11.63 26.22
N THR A 259 11.96 -11.73 27.22
CA THR A 259 11.69 -12.95 27.99
C THR A 259 10.41 -13.67 27.56
N LEU A 260 9.84 -13.28 26.41
CA LEU A 260 8.74 -14.02 25.79
C LEU A 260 9.14 -15.48 25.56
N LYS A 261 8.21 -16.37 25.82
CA LYS A 261 8.34 -17.79 25.54
C LYS A 261 7.52 -18.15 24.30
N GLU A 262 7.87 -19.21 23.64
CA GLU A 262 7.10 -19.77 22.53
C GLU A 262 5.63 -20.01 22.95
N SER A 263 5.40 -20.49 24.17
CA SER A 263 4.07 -20.72 24.73
C SER A 263 3.24 -19.43 24.87
N ASP A 264 3.85 -18.27 25.07
CA ASP A 264 3.13 -17.00 25.15
C ASP A 264 2.47 -16.67 23.81
N ILE A 265 3.05 -17.12 22.68
CA ILE A 265 2.51 -16.89 21.33
C ILE A 265 1.63 -18.03 20.88
N THR A 266 2.04 -19.28 21.06
CA THR A 266 1.22 -20.41 20.62
C THR A 266 -0.14 -20.42 21.29
N SER A 267 -0.22 -19.96 22.55
CA SER A 267 -1.49 -19.83 23.26
C SER A 267 -2.47 -18.82 22.63
N VAL A 268 -1.98 -17.73 22.07
CA VAL A 268 -2.83 -16.69 21.44
C VAL A 268 -3.07 -16.94 19.94
N LEU A 269 -2.38 -17.90 19.37
CA LEU A 269 -2.59 -18.33 17.98
C LEU A 269 -3.52 -19.54 17.86
N ALA A 270 -3.80 -20.24 18.97
CA ALA A 270 -4.74 -21.35 18.99
C ALA A 270 -6.15 -20.87 18.57
N ASP A 271 -6.82 -21.69 17.79
CA ASP A 271 -8.23 -21.51 17.39
C ASP A 271 -8.55 -20.18 16.69
N ARG A 272 -7.55 -19.55 16.05
CA ARG A 272 -7.78 -18.31 15.27
C ARG A 272 -8.42 -18.61 13.93
N THR A 273 -9.32 -17.73 13.54
CA THR A 273 -9.92 -17.72 12.21
C THR A 273 -9.23 -16.72 11.29
N TRP A 274 -9.10 -17.08 10.03
CA TRP A 274 -8.39 -16.34 9.02
C TRP A 274 -9.25 -16.11 7.78
N ALA A 275 -9.09 -14.95 7.14
CA ALA A 275 -9.71 -14.62 5.87
C ALA A 275 -8.65 -14.11 4.90
N ALA A 276 -8.83 -14.44 3.62
CA ALA A 276 -8.01 -13.88 2.57
C ALA A 276 -8.42 -12.43 2.28
N SER A 277 -7.43 -11.56 2.09
CA SER A 277 -7.70 -10.21 1.61
C SER A 277 -8.28 -10.23 0.19
N PRO A 278 -9.11 -9.25 -0.18
CA PRO A 278 -9.46 -9.04 -1.58
C PRO A 278 -8.20 -8.82 -2.43
N ILE A 279 -8.29 -9.18 -3.73
CA ILE A 279 -7.28 -8.79 -4.71
C ILE A 279 -7.40 -7.30 -5.07
N ASN A 280 -6.43 -6.79 -5.80
CA ASN A 280 -6.41 -5.40 -6.28
C ASN A 280 -6.27 -4.33 -5.18
N LEU A 281 -5.94 -4.73 -3.93
CA LEU A 281 -5.60 -3.80 -2.85
C LEU A 281 -4.11 -3.48 -2.79
N ILE A 282 -3.28 -4.51 -3.00
CA ILE A 282 -1.82 -4.40 -3.02
C ILE A 282 -1.31 -5.17 -4.23
N THR A 283 -0.41 -4.56 -4.98
CA THR A 283 0.28 -5.23 -6.07
C THR A 283 1.78 -5.27 -5.83
N TRP A 284 2.48 -6.22 -6.46
CA TRP A 284 3.92 -6.37 -6.34
C TRP A 284 4.61 -6.57 -7.68
N ALA A 285 5.84 -6.12 -7.77
CA ALA A 285 6.75 -6.42 -8.86
C ALA A 285 8.16 -6.62 -8.32
N ALA A 286 8.90 -7.58 -8.89
CA ALA A 286 10.31 -7.79 -8.57
C ALA A 286 11.18 -6.98 -9.51
N ASN A 287 12.21 -6.31 -8.96
CA ASN A 287 13.20 -5.59 -9.73
C ASN A 287 14.56 -5.66 -9.03
N ASN A 288 15.58 -6.17 -9.71
CA ASN A 288 16.98 -6.17 -9.25
C ASN A 288 17.19 -6.68 -7.81
N GLY A 289 16.51 -7.74 -7.41
CA GLY A 289 16.63 -8.31 -6.05
C GLY A 289 15.81 -7.60 -4.98
N GLN A 290 14.96 -6.66 -5.36
CA GLN A 290 14.00 -5.98 -4.49
C GLN A 290 12.57 -6.33 -4.89
N ILE A 291 11.64 -6.12 -3.98
CA ILE A 291 10.19 -6.17 -4.26
C ILE A 291 9.62 -4.79 -4.05
N LYS A 292 9.00 -4.25 -5.09
CA LYS A 292 8.20 -3.04 -4.99
C LYS A 292 6.74 -3.44 -4.78
N MET A 293 6.12 -2.92 -3.72
CA MET A 293 4.69 -3.08 -3.44
C MET A 293 3.98 -1.74 -3.60
N ASN A 294 2.90 -1.74 -4.36
CA ASN A 294 2.05 -0.58 -4.56
C ASN A 294 0.71 -0.80 -3.86
N LEU A 295 0.29 0.18 -3.06
CA LEU A 295 -1.01 0.20 -2.40
C LEU A 295 -2.04 0.85 -3.33
N ASN A 296 -3.16 0.19 -3.56
CA ASN A 296 -4.29 0.82 -4.20
C ASN A 296 -5.14 1.57 -3.16
N LEU A 297 -4.65 2.75 -2.74
CA LEU A 297 -5.33 3.55 -1.72
C LEU A 297 -6.79 3.88 -2.07
N PRO A 298 -7.14 4.21 -3.33
CA PRO A 298 -8.54 4.37 -3.73
C PRO A 298 -9.40 3.14 -3.41
N ALA A 299 -8.93 1.94 -3.70
CA ALA A 299 -9.64 0.71 -3.41
C ALA A 299 -9.76 0.45 -1.90
N ILE A 300 -8.68 0.68 -1.16
CA ILE A 300 -8.65 0.55 0.31
C ILE A 300 -9.64 1.52 0.96
N ILE A 301 -9.65 2.79 0.56
CA ILE A 301 -10.59 3.79 1.06
C ILE A 301 -12.03 3.41 0.68
N GLY A 302 -12.25 3.00 -0.57
CA GLY A 302 -13.56 2.55 -1.03
C GLY A 302 -14.11 1.41 -0.18
N LEU A 303 -13.28 0.41 0.13
CA LEU A 303 -13.65 -0.72 0.97
C LEU A 303 -13.96 -0.26 2.42
N ALA A 304 -13.08 0.56 3.01
CA ALA A 304 -13.23 1.02 4.39
C ALA A 304 -14.45 1.92 4.62
N THR A 305 -14.98 2.54 3.56
CA THR A 305 -16.14 3.46 3.66
C THR A 305 -17.47 2.80 3.29
N GLN A 306 -17.47 1.56 2.77
CA GLN A 306 -18.70 0.87 2.39
C GLN A 306 -19.58 0.51 3.58
N ASP A 307 -18.98 0.10 4.70
CA ASP A 307 -19.66 -0.41 5.88
C ASP A 307 -19.70 0.62 7.03
N GLY A 308 -19.38 1.88 6.77
CA GLY A 308 -19.37 2.94 7.78
C GLY A 308 -20.76 3.31 8.30
N GLU A 309 -20.88 3.46 9.63
CA GLU A 309 -22.15 3.88 10.27
C GLU A 309 -22.56 5.31 9.88
N THR A 310 -21.60 6.14 9.48
CA THR A 310 -21.83 7.54 9.07
C THR A 310 -21.88 7.62 7.55
N PRO A 311 -23.00 8.10 6.95
CA PRO A 311 -23.08 8.31 5.51
C PRO A 311 -22.06 9.37 5.07
N ILE A 312 -21.11 8.97 4.24
CA ILE A 312 -20.13 9.87 3.62
C ILE A 312 -20.64 10.25 2.23
N ASP A 313 -20.52 11.53 1.88
CA ASP A 313 -20.88 12.00 0.54
C ASP A 313 -20.11 11.24 -0.55
N PRO A 314 -20.79 10.52 -1.46
CA PRO A 314 -20.13 9.80 -2.55
C PRO A 314 -19.26 10.69 -3.45
N GLY A 315 -19.59 11.98 -3.57
CA GLY A 315 -18.78 12.95 -4.30
C GLY A 315 -17.45 13.22 -3.63
N LEU A 316 -17.42 13.28 -2.29
CA LEU A 316 -16.18 13.45 -1.51
C LEU A 316 -15.26 12.22 -1.68
N ILE A 317 -15.81 11.01 -1.59
CA ILE A 317 -15.02 9.78 -1.79
C ILE A 317 -14.48 9.70 -3.22
N SER A 318 -15.33 10.03 -4.22
CA SER A 318 -14.85 10.11 -5.61
C SER A 318 -13.73 11.13 -5.78
N GLY A 319 -13.85 12.32 -5.16
CA GLY A 319 -12.81 13.34 -5.21
C GLY A 319 -11.49 12.89 -4.57
N ILE A 320 -11.55 12.18 -3.44
CA ILE A 320 -10.38 11.61 -2.78
C ILE A 320 -9.72 10.56 -3.69
N THR A 321 -10.51 9.63 -4.24
CA THR A 321 -9.99 8.58 -5.11
C THR A 321 -9.43 9.14 -6.42
N GLU A 322 -10.04 10.17 -6.98
CA GLU A 322 -9.52 10.89 -8.13
C GLU A 322 -8.20 11.60 -7.83
N ALA A 323 -8.11 12.29 -6.68
CA ALA A 323 -6.89 12.97 -6.26
C ALA A 323 -5.73 11.99 -6.06
N LEU A 324 -6.02 10.80 -5.50
CA LEU A 324 -5.04 9.71 -5.38
C LEU A 324 -4.62 9.16 -6.74
N ALA A 325 -5.59 8.84 -7.61
CA ALA A 325 -5.33 8.31 -8.95
C ALA A 325 -4.51 9.28 -9.82
N LYS A 326 -4.75 10.57 -9.69
CA LYS A 326 -4.03 11.64 -10.41
C LYS A 326 -2.79 12.13 -9.67
N SER A 327 -2.41 11.52 -8.57
CA SER A 327 -1.25 11.87 -7.75
C SER A 327 -1.19 13.36 -7.39
N ASN A 328 -2.31 13.89 -6.89
CA ASN A 328 -2.43 15.29 -6.48
C ASN A 328 -2.43 15.46 -4.95
N PRO A 329 -1.27 15.62 -4.32
CA PRO A 329 -1.16 15.68 -2.86
C PRO A 329 -1.88 16.88 -2.23
N ILE A 330 -1.87 18.06 -2.88
CA ILE A 330 -2.50 19.27 -2.34
C ILE A 330 -4.01 19.13 -2.30
N GLN A 331 -4.60 18.62 -3.38
CA GLN A 331 -6.04 18.37 -3.45
C GLN A 331 -6.45 17.30 -2.45
N LEU A 332 -5.69 16.21 -2.35
CA LEU A 332 -5.95 15.15 -1.38
C LEU A 332 -5.94 15.68 0.05
N LYS A 333 -4.91 16.43 0.43
CA LYS A 333 -4.81 17.01 1.78
C LYS A 333 -6.04 17.83 2.14
N LYS A 334 -6.52 18.67 1.21
CA LYS A 334 -7.73 19.47 1.38
C LYS A 334 -8.98 18.60 1.56
N LEU A 335 -9.13 17.55 0.75
CA LEU A 335 -10.25 16.62 0.83
C LEU A 335 -10.23 15.82 2.13
N LEU A 336 -9.06 15.38 2.60
CA LEU A 336 -8.91 14.71 3.88
C LEU A 336 -9.27 15.63 5.06
N GLY A 337 -8.94 16.93 4.97
CA GLY A 337 -9.39 17.94 5.95
C GLY A 337 -10.91 18.08 5.98
N THR A 338 -11.56 18.06 4.82
CA THR A 338 -13.03 18.08 4.72
C THR A 338 -13.65 16.80 5.31
N LEU A 339 -13.07 15.64 4.99
CA LEU A 339 -13.50 14.36 5.54
C LEU A 339 -13.34 14.33 7.07
N ASN A 340 -12.22 14.86 7.58
CA ASN A 340 -12.00 14.96 9.01
C ASN A 340 -13.03 15.84 9.72
N ALA A 341 -13.42 16.94 9.11
CA ALA A 341 -14.47 17.80 9.67
C ALA A 341 -15.85 17.11 9.78
N ILE A 342 -16.09 16.07 8.97
CA ILE A 342 -17.31 15.26 9.02
C ILE A 342 -17.19 14.13 10.06
N LEU A 343 -16.04 13.45 10.09
CA LEU A 343 -15.84 12.25 10.88
C LEU A 343 -15.29 12.52 12.28
N ASP A 344 -14.75 13.73 12.51
CA ASP A 344 -14.01 14.11 13.72
C ASP A 344 -12.95 13.05 14.14
N ASN A 345 -12.20 12.56 13.13
CA ASN A 345 -11.24 11.50 13.33
C ASN A 345 -9.85 12.09 13.59
N GLN A 346 -9.29 11.86 14.77
CA GLN A 346 -8.01 12.41 15.18
C GLN A 346 -6.86 12.04 14.22
N PHE A 347 -6.84 10.82 13.68
CA PHE A 347 -5.81 10.39 12.73
C PHE A 347 -5.87 11.19 11.41
N LEU A 348 -7.07 11.35 10.86
CA LEU A 348 -7.28 12.21 9.69
C LEU A 348 -6.89 13.66 9.99
N GLY A 349 -7.18 14.14 11.21
CA GLY A 349 -6.79 15.46 11.68
C GLY A 349 -5.27 15.68 11.65
N ILE A 350 -4.49 14.73 12.13
CA ILE A 350 -3.03 14.80 12.10
C ILE A 350 -2.53 14.84 10.65
N ILE A 351 -3.01 13.94 9.80
CA ILE A 351 -2.60 13.89 8.39
C ILE A 351 -2.96 15.21 7.69
N ALA A 352 -4.17 15.72 7.89
CA ALA A 352 -4.61 16.98 7.28
C ALA A 352 -3.84 18.21 7.78
N ASN A 353 -3.34 18.17 9.02
CA ASN A 353 -2.58 19.27 9.64
C ASN A 353 -1.06 19.16 9.46
N MET A 354 -0.54 18.09 8.85
CA MET A 354 0.87 18.01 8.50
C MET A 354 1.29 19.22 7.65
N ASP A 355 2.55 19.64 7.74
CA ASP A 355 3.09 20.58 6.76
C ASP A 355 3.11 19.97 5.35
N ASP A 356 3.10 20.83 4.33
CA ASP A 356 2.95 20.36 2.95
C ASP A 356 4.14 19.51 2.46
N ALA A 357 5.35 19.73 2.99
CA ALA A 357 6.53 18.96 2.59
C ALA A 357 6.46 17.53 3.16
N SER A 358 6.17 17.41 4.45
CA SER A 358 6.00 16.11 5.13
C SER A 358 4.82 15.33 4.55
N PHE A 359 3.67 16.01 4.29
CA PHE A 359 2.53 15.37 3.64
C PHE A 359 2.89 14.82 2.26
N ARG A 360 3.62 15.57 1.44
CA ARG A 360 4.06 15.10 0.11
C ARG A 360 4.98 13.89 0.20
N GLN A 361 5.90 13.85 1.16
CA GLN A 361 6.79 12.69 1.35
C GLN A 361 5.98 11.42 1.65
N VAL A 362 5.07 11.48 2.62
CA VAL A 362 4.18 10.35 2.95
C VAL A 362 3.29 9.97 1.77
N PHE A 363 2.71 10.96 1.11
CA PHE A 363 1.87 10.75 -0.06
C PHE A 363 2.60 9.99 -1.17
N TYR A 364 3.80 10.43 -1.56
CA TYR A 364 4.55 9.75 -2.61
C TYR A 364 5.01 8.35 -2.21
N LEU A 365 5.37 8.14 -0.93
CA LEU A 365 5.66 6.79 -0.44
C LEU A 365 4.47 5.83 -0.62
N LEU A 366 3.27 6.32 -0.37
CA LEU A 366 2.05 5.52 -0.47
C LEU A 366 1.56 5.36 -1.92
N THR A 367 1.79 6.35 -2.79
CA THR A 367 1.30 6.31 -4.19
C THR A 367 2.34 5.81 -5.19
N GLU A 368 3.64 6.02 -4.92
CA GLU A 368 4.70 5.54 -5.80
C GLU A 368 5.16 4.12 -5.52
N GLY A 369 4.74 3.59 -4.37
CA GLY A 369 5.06 2.25 -3.93
C GLY A 369 6.24 2.16 -2.96
N ILE A 370 6.23 1.10 -2.16
CA ILE A 370 7.19 0.81 -1.11
C ILE A 370 8.18 -0.23 -1.63
N VAL A 371 9.47 0.08 -1.61
CA VAL A 371 10.53 -0.82 -2.09
C VAL A 371 11.11 -1.58 -0.90
N PHE A 372 10.93 -2.89 -0.90
CA PHE A 372 11.49 -3.80 0.09
C PHE A 372 12.77 -4.43 -0.43
N ASN A 373 13.77 -4.49 0.41
CA ASN A 373 14.94 -5.35 0.23
C ASN A 373 14.61 -6.78 0.67
N ILE A 374 15.32 -7.74 0.12
CA ILE A 374 15.13 -9.16 0.40
C ILE A 374 16.44 -9.75 0.85
N MET A 375 16.41 -10.51 1.94
CA MET A 375 17.54 -11.31 2.41
C MET A 375 17.06 -12.74 2.67
N GLU A 376 17.66 -13.70 1.97
CA GLU A 376 17.46 -15.12 2.22
C GLU A 376 18.49 -15.59 3.26
N GLU A 377 18.04 -16.23 4.32
CA GLU A 377 18.90 -16.87 5.31
C GLU A 377 19.25 -18.31 4.86
N GLU A 378 20.33 -18.87 5.40
CA GLU A 378 20.77 -20.24 5.08
C GLU A 378 19.74 -21.32 5.43
N ASN A 379 18.87 -21.06 6.41
CA ASN A 379 17.76 -21.95 6.78
C ASN A 379 16.53 -21.85 5.85
N GLY A 380 16.62 -21.02 4.79
CA GLY A 380 15.55 -20.76 3.83
C GLY A 380 14.51 -19.72 4.28
N HIS A 381 14.68 -19.12 5.46
CA HIS A 381 13.86 -17.97 5.86
C HIS A 381 14.17 -16.78 4.95
N THR A 382 13.15 -15.95 4.73
CA THR A 382 13.26 -14.76 3.90
C THR A 382 12.86 -13.54 4.73
N ASN A 383 13.75 -12.56 4.84
CA ASN A 383 13.45 -11.28 5.44
C ASN A 383 13.11 -10.29 4.33
N LEU A 384 11.92 -9.73 4.41
CA LEU A 384 11.44 -8.67 3.53
C LEU A 384 11.46 -7.37 4.33
N TYR A 385 12.41 -6.46 4.06
CA TYR A 385 12.68 -5.34 4.94
C TYR A 385 12.85 -4.01 4.22
N LEU A 386 12.59 -2.95 4.97
CA LEU A 386 12.80 -1.57 4.58
C LEU A 386 14.07 -1.05 5.24
N ALA A 387 14.90 -0.37 4.47
CA ALA A 387 16.04 0.36 5.00
C ALA A 387 15.60 1.64 5.74
N LYS A 388 16.49 2.19 6.54
CA LYS A 388 16.27 3.40 7.35
C LYS A 388 15.63 4.54 6.54
N GLU A 389 16.14 4.81 5.35
CA GLU A 389 15.69 5.90 4.50
C GLU A 389 14.20 5.78 4.14
N SER A 390 13.75 4.55 3.89
CA SER A 390 12.35 4.27 3.53
C SER A 390 11.39 4.38 4.71
N THR A 391 11.89 4.23 5.95
CA THR A 391 11.06 4.22 7.17
C THR A 391 11.11 5.54 7.93
N THR A 392 12.12 6.38 7.71
CA THR A 392 12.34 7.63 8.45
C THR A 392 11.11 8.54 8.44
N ALA A 393 10.45 8.71 7.30
CA ALA A 393 9.26 9.56 7.21
C ALA A 393 8.12 9.10 8.14
N PHE A 394 7.92 7.79 8.29
CA PHE A 394 6.91 7.24 9.19
C PHE A 394 7.31 7.39 10.65
N ILE A 395 8.60 7.18 10.97
CA ILE A 395 9.11 7.34 12.34
C ILE A 395 8.98 8.80 12.81
N GLN A 396 9.20 9.77 11.91
CA GLN A 396 9.04 11.19 12.23
C GLN A 396 7.58 11.61 12.47
N LEU A 397 6.60 10.78 12.10
CA LEU A 397 5.18 11.01 12.44
C LEU A 397 4.81 10.60 13.87
N LEU A 398 5.60 9.74 14.51
CA LEU A 398 5.27 9.19 15.83
C LEU A 398 4.91 10.24 16.88
N PRO A 399 5.63 11.38 17.00
CA PRO A 399 5.27 12.41 17.99
C PRO A 399 3.86 12.97 17.77
N GLY A 400 3.46 13.19 16.52
CA GLY A 400 2.12 13.65 16.18
C GLY A 400 1.03 12.61 16.48
N LEU A 401 1.37 11.32 16.46
CA LEU A 401 0.46 10.22 16.76
C LEU A 401 0.30 9.95 18.27
N GLN A 402 1.18 10.48 19.12
CA GLN A 402 1.14 10.24 20.56
C GLN A 402 -0.21 10.61 21.19
N PRO A 403 -0.83 11.78 20.94
CA PRO A 403 -2.13 12.13 21.51
C PRO A 403 -3.26 11.18 21.09
N ILE A 404 -3.18 10.64 19.87
CA ILE A 404 -4.16 9.67 19.38
C ILE A 404 -4.03 8.37 20.18
N VAL A 405 -2.80 7.86 20.30
CA VAL A 405 -2.54 6.62 21.03
C VAL A 405 -2.97 6.77 22.48
N GLU A 406 -2.64 7.89 23.10
CA GLU A 406 -3.11 8.21 24.47
C GLU A 406 -4.64 8.27 24.57
N GLY A 407 -5.32 8.86 23.59
CA GLY A 407 -6.78 8.96 23.54
C GLY A 407 -7.50 7.64 23.24
N LEU A 408 -6.82 6.70 22.60
CA LEU A 408 -7.35 5.34 22.36
C LEU A 408 -7.16 4.42 23.55
N LEU A 409 -6.32 4.82 24.49
CA LEU A 409 -6.09 4.04 25.69
C LEU A 409 -7.15 4.35 26.76
N PRO A 410 -7.58 3.35 27.53
CA PRO A 410 -8.37 3.59 28.72
C PRO A 410 -7.69 4.60 29.65
N GLU A 411 -8.46 5.47 30.30
CA GLU A 411 -7.96 6.57 31.13
C GLU A 411 -6.93 6.12 32.20
N SER A 412 -7.12 4.95 32.78
CA SER A 412 -6.20 4.36 33.74
C SER A 412 -4.87 3.92 33.14
N MET A 413 -4.84 3.52 31.86
CA MET A 413 -3.59 3.24 31.15
C MET A 413 -2.91 4.55 30.73
N ALA A 414 -3.68 5.50 30.19
CA ALA A 414 -3.17 6.81 29.82
C ALA A 414 -2.61 7.60 31.03
N SER A 415 -3.17 7.41 32.23
CA SER A 415 -2.69 8.00 33.47
C SER A 415 -1.58 7.19 34.17
N ASN A 416 -1.34 5.94 33.76
CA ASN A 416 -0.31 5.09 34.35
C ASN A 416 1.09 5.59 34.00
N ALA A 417 1.89 5.94 35.03
CA ALA A 417 3.22 6.52 34.83
C ALA A 417 4.16 5.63 33.99
N THR A 418 4.12 4.30 34.15
CA THR A 418 4.96 3.37 33.40
C THR A 418 4.58 3.37 31.93
N PHE A 419 3.28 3.39 31.63
CA PHE A 419 2.78 3.37 30.26
C PHE A 419 3.01 4.72 29.58
N LYS A 420 2.80 5.82 30.29
CA LYS A 420 3.09 7.16 29.80
C LYS A 420 4.57 7.36 29.48
N ASN A 421 5.45 6.86 30.35
CA ASN A 421 6.89 6.85 30.09
C ASN A 421 7.24 5.99 28.86
N LEU A 422 6.59 4.84 28.70
CA LEU A 422 6.79 3.97 27.52
C LEU A 422 6.39 4.67 26.23
N LEU A 423 5.22 5.32 26.19
CA LEU A 423 4.78 6.12 25.04
C LEU A 423 5.74 7.27 24.78
N GLY A 424 6.18 7.98 25.81
CA GLY A 424 7.20 9.02 25.70
C GLY A 424 8.50 8.48 25.09
N TYR A 425 8.96 7.31 25.52
CA TYR A 425 10.14 6.67 24.93
C TYR A 425 9.99 6.30 23.45
N LEU A 426 8.79 5.95 23.01
CA LEU A 426 8.56 5.58 21.61
C LEU A 426 8.24 6.78 20.73
N MET A 427 7.52 7.77 21.26
CA MET A 427 6.84 8.78 20.45
C MET A 427 7.32 10.21 20.70
N ALA A 428 8.04 10.49 21.79
CA ALA A 428 8.51 11.86 22.06
C ALA A 428 9.46 12.40 20.99
N ASN A 429 9.38 13.70 20.74
CA ASN A 429 10.28 14.40 19.83
C ASN A 429 11.44 15.07 20.58
N ASP A 430 12.03 14.37 21.53
CA ASP A 430 13.18 14.81 22.30
C ASP A 430 14.33 13.77 22.20
N GLU A 431 15.44 14.05 22.85
CA GLU A 431 16.63 13.17 22.85
C GLU A 431 16.34 11.76 23.41
N ASN A 432 15.20 11.57 24.04
CA ASN A 432 14.77 10.30 24.57
C ASN A 432 13.82 9.54 23.62
N GLY A 433 13.19 10.17 22.65
CA GLY A 433 12.23 9.58 21.74
C GLY A 433 12.87 8.73 20.64
N LEU A 434 12.14 7.76 20.14
CA LEU A 434 12.58 6.95 19.01
C LEU A 434 12.91 7.79 17.76
N PRO A 435 12.14 8.84 17.40
CA PRO A 435 12.47 9.68 16.24
C PRO A 435 13.85 10.31 16.31
N TYR A 436 14.26 10.80 17.47
CA TYR A 436 15.59 11.37 17.68
C TYR A 436 16.68 10.30 17.56
N LEU A 437 16.50 9.18 18.27
CA LEU A 437 17.45 8.07 18.27
C LEU A 437 17.55 7.41 16.91
N TRP A 438 16.45 7.37 16.15
CA TRP A 438 16.42 6.90 14.77
C TRP A 438 17.35 7.69 13.87
N ASN A 439 17.33 9.01 14.00
CA ASN A 439 18.19 9.88 13.21
C ASN A 439 19.67 9.69 13.53
N SER A 440 20.01 9.32 14.77
CA SER A 440 21.41 9.11 15.19
C SER A 440 22.00 7.77 14.74
N ALA A 441 21.18 6.78 14.37
CA ALA A 441 21.64 5.47 13.90
C ALA A 441 22.12 5.54 12.44
N ASN A 442 23.16 4.79 12.06
CA ASN A 442 23.64 4.73 10.67
C ASN A 442 22.76 3.79 9.85
N THR A 443 22.48 2.59 10.36
CA THR A 443 21.69 1.58 9.67
C THR A 443 20.60 1.01 10.58
N ILE A 444 19.38 1.06 10.11
CA ILE A 444 18.24 0.38 10.74
C ILE A 444 17.41 -0.25 9.63
N ASP A 445 17.27 -1.58 9.68
CA ASP A 445 16.42 -2.33 8.77
C ASP A 445 15.24 -2.93 9.55
N LEU A 446 14.03 -2.70 9.06
CA LEU A 446 12.80 -3.20 9.67
C LEU A 446 11.97 -3.97 8.64
N GLY A 447 11.41 -5.11 9.04
CA GLY A 447 10.61 -5.86 8.09
C GLY A 447 9.91 -7.08 8.65
N LEU A 448 9.49 -7.96 7.75
CA LEU A 448 8.84 -9.21 8.06
C LEU A 448 9.83 -10.37 7.95
N GLY A 449 9.85 -11.21 8.97
CA GLY A 449 10.48 -12.52 8.91
C GLY A 449 9.50 -13.56 8.38
N LEU A 450 9.82 -14.14 7.25
CA LEU A 450 8.98 -15.08 6.51
C LEU A 450 9.56 -16.49 6.58
N LEU A 451 8.70 -17.49 6.72
CA LEU A 451 9.08 -18.89 6.64
C LEU A 451 9.44 -19.26 5.19
N PRO A 452 10.23 -20.32 4.98
CA PRO A 452 10.41 -20.89 3.66
C PRO A 452 9.05 -21.17 3.01
N PRO A 453 8.92 -20.94 1.70
CA PRO A 453 7.72 -21.30 0.97
C PRO A 453 7.46 -22.82 1.12
N LYS A 454 6.20 -23.16 1.36
CA LYS A 454 5.74 -24.55 1.38
C LYS A 454 5.53 -25.08 -0.02
#